data_03ccba1abbd0820c2e67163992a1f902
#
_entry.id   03ccba1abbd0820c2e67163992a1f902
#
_cell.length_a   1.000
_cell.length_b   1.000
_cell.length_c   1.000
_cell.angle_alpha   90.00
_cell.angle_beta   90.00
_cell.angle_gamma   90.00
#
_symmetry.space_group_name_H-M   'P 1'
#
loop_
_entity.id
_entity.type
_entity.pdbx_description
1 polymer ?
#
loop_
_entity_poly.entity_id
_entity_poly.type
_entity_poly.pdbx_seq_one_letter_code
_entity_poly.pdbx_strand_id
1 'polypeptide(L)'
;DHLLSCGLTYSGHPLACAAGNACVDYYETHHVLDNVNKVGAVLGEILEQLKEKYQIIGDVRYIGLFSAIELVKDRKTKEPLVPYGKDPEGKMGKIIKMLQERGFMTYSHENMILIAPPLIITEEQLREEMKKMDEVMEIADKTMR
;
A
#
# COMPACT_ATOMS: atom_id res chain seq x y z
N ASP A 1 -23.23 -14.73 -31.07
CA ASP A 1 -23.29 -15.20 -29.67
C ASP A 1 -21.88 -15.61 -29.25
N HIS A 2 -21.34 -14.89 -28.28
CA HIS A 2 -20.04 -15.23 -27.69
C HIS A 2 -20.26 -15.98 -26.38
N LEU A 3 -19.79 -17.23 -26.33
CA LEU A 3 -19.78 -18.03 -25.10
C LEU A 3 -18.71 -17.50 -24.14
N LEU A 4 -19.10 -17.21 -22.91
CA LEU A 4 -18.15 -17.00 -21.84
C LEU A 4 -17.48 -18.33 -21.49
N SER A 5 -16.29 -18.57 -22.05
CA SER A 5 -15.52 -19.79 -21.82
C SER A 5 -14.68 -19.60 -20.52
N CYS A 6 -15.37 -19.55 -19.38
CA CYS A 6 -14.73 -19.42 -18.08
C CYS A 6 -15.24 -20.56 -17.16
N GLY A 7 -14.35 -21.42 -16.74
CA GLY A 7 -14.62 -22.48 -15.78
C GLY A 7 -13.42 -22.70 -14.90
N LEU A 8 -13.54 -22.36 -13.60
CA LEU A 8 -12.52 -22.65 -12.60
C LEU A 8 -12.86 -23.98 -11.93
N THR A 9 -11.84 -24.80 -11.64
CA THR A 9 -12.01 -26.15 -11.04
C THR A 9 -12.85 -26.13 -9.76
N TYR A 10 -12.75 -25.07 -8.95
CA TYR A 10 -13.50 -24.91 -7.70
C TYR A 10 -14.73 -23.98 -7.80
N SER A 11 -15.17 -23.62 -9.01
CA SER A 11 -16.39 -22.81 -9.19
C SER A 11 -17.60 -23.49 -8.54
N GLY A 12 -18.32 -22.74 -7.70
CA GLY A 12 -19.51 -23.23 -7.02
C GLY A 12 -19.23 -24.20 -5.86
N HIS A 13 -17.99 -24.31 -5.39
CA HIS A 13 -17.67 -25.18 -4.25
C HIS A 13 -18.44 -24.72 -3.00
N PRO A 14 -19.26 -25.57 -2.36
CA PRO A 14 -20.19 -25.13 -1.31
C PRO A 14 -19.51 -24.44 -0.12
N LEU A 15 -18.39 -24.96 0.35
CA LEU A 15 -17.64 -24.37 1.46
C LEU A 15 -17.07 -22.99 1.09
N ALA A 16 -16.53 -22.84 -0.13
CA ALA A 16 -16.02 -21.55 -0.59
C ALA A 16 -17.16 -20.53 -0.77
N CYS A 17 -18.30 -20.95 -1.29
CA CYS A 17 -19.49 -20.08 -1.39
C CYS A 17 -20.03 -19.67 -0.03
N ALA A 18 -20.08 -20.60 0.94
CA ALA A 18 -20.49 -20.28 2.31
C ALA A 18 -19.55 -19.26 2.98
N ALA A 19 -18.24 -19.43 2.83
CA ALA A 19 -17.25 -18.49 3.32
C ALA A 19 -17.37 -17.11 2.64
N GLY A 20 -17.60 -17.11 1.32
CA GLY A 20 -17.81 -15.87 0.55
C GLY A 20 -19.05 -15.11 1.01
N ASN A 21 -20.18 -15.79 1.21
CA ASN A 21 -21.39 -15.19 1.72
C ASN A 21 -21.18 -14.59 3.12
N ALA A 22 -20.53 -15.34 4.02
CA ALA A 22 -20.21 -14.84 5.36
C ALA A 22 -19.32 -13.58 5.34
N CYS A 23 -18.40 -13.48 4.40
CA CYS A 23 -17.60 -12.26 4.20
C CYS A 23 -18.46 -11.07 3.75
N VAL A 24 -19.37 -11.28 2.80
CA VAL A 24 -20.29 -10.22 2.33
C VAL A 24 -21.19 -9.76 3.46
N ASP A 25 -21.82 -10.69 4.18
CA ASP A 25 -22.66 -10.39 5.34
C ASP A 25 -21.90 -9.59 6.41
N TYR A 26 -20.62 -9.95 6.63
CA TYR A 26 -19.76 -9.22 7.55
C TYR A 26 -19.52 -7.78 7.09
N TYR A 27 -19.24 -7.57 5.81
CA TYR A 27 -19.03 -6.24 5.24
C TYR A 27 -20.24 -5.32 5.43
N GLU A 28 -21.43 -5.87 5.22
CA GLU A 28 -22.69 -5.12 5.38
C GLU A 28 -23.00 -4.83 6.85
N THR A 29 -22.97 -5.88 7.71
CA THR A 29 -23.32 -5.75 9.13
C THR A 29 -22.37 -4.90 9.95
N HIS A 30 -21.07 -4.87 9.57
CA HIS A 30 -20.04 -4.13 10.29
C HIS A 30 -19.64 -2.82 9.60
N HIS A 31 -20.37 -2.42 8.56
CA HIS A 31 -20.11 -1.16 7.82
C HIS A 31 -18.66 -1.01 7.40
N VAL A 32 -18.04 -2.10 6.92
CA VAL A 32 -16.60 -2.13 6.60
C VAL A 32 -16.24 -1.10 5.54
N LEU A 33 -17.10 -0.90 4.52
CA LEU A 33 -16.84 0.07 3.45
C LEU A 33 -16.93 1.53 3.96
N ASP A 34 -17.76 1.82 4.95
CA ASP A 34 -17.82 3.13 5.57
C ASP A 34 -16.51 3.43 6.32
N ASN A 35 -15.97 2.43 7.03
CA ASN A 35 -14.65 2.54 7.65
C ASN A 35 -13.54 2.76 6.61
N VAL A 36 -13.55 1.99 5.51
CA VAL A 36 -12.56 2.14 4.41
C VAL A 36 -12.60 3.53 3.80
N ASN A 37 -13.77 4.09 3.58
CA ASN A 37 -13.92 5.44 3.04
C ASN A 37 -13.38 6.49 4.01
N LYS A 38 -13.75 6.38 5.30
CA LYS A 38 -13.33 7.30 6.35
C LYS A 38 -11.81 7.24 6.57
N VAL A 39 -11.29 6.06 6.86
CA VAL A 39 -9.87 5.87 7.20
C VAL A 39 -8.98 5.99 5.97
N GLY A 40 -9.48 5.63 4.79
CA GLY A 40 -8.81 5.84 3.51
C GLY A 40 -8.60 7.31 3.16
N ALA A 41 -9.54 8.19 3.49
CA ALA A 41 -9.34 9.64 3.35
C ALA A 41 -8.17 10.13 4.22
N VAL A 42 -8.10 9.65 5.47
CA VAL A 42 -6.97 9.97 6.38
C VAL A 42 -5.64 9.44 5.82
N LEU A 43 -5.64 8.22 5.26
CA LEU A 43 -4.43 7.68 4.61
C LEU A 43 -4.00 8.58 3.45
N GLY A 44 -4.94 9.00 2.61
CA GLY A 44 -4.65 9.91 1.50
C GLY A 44 -4.01 11.22 1.97
N GLU A 45 -4.57 11.87 3.00
CA GLU A 45 -4.00 13.09 3.58
C GLU A 45 -2.56 12.88 4.08
N ILE A 46 -2.30 11.78 4.79
CA ILE A 46 -0.96 11.44 5.29
C ILE A 46 0.02 11.24 4.12
N LEU A 47 -0.39 10.52 3.08
CA LEU A 47 0.45 10.26 1.91
C LEU A 47 0.81 11.54 1.16
N GLU A 48 -0.13 12.45 0.97
CA GLU A 48 0.14 13.75 0.35
C GLU A 48 1.09 14.59 1.22
N GLN A 49 0.92 14.61 2.54
CA GLN A 49 1.85 15.28 3.46
C GLN A 49 3.27 14.69 3.37
N LEU A 50 3.40 13.36 3.31
CA LEU A 50 4.70 12.71 3.12
C LEU A 50 5.34 13.09 1.79
N LYS A 51 4.54 13.16 0.72
CA LYS A 51 4.99 13.59 -0.61
C LYS A 51 5.46 15.04 -0.60
N GLU A 52 4.78 15.93 0.10
CA GLU A 52 5.23 17.33 0.25
C GLU A 52 6.54 17.43 1.04
N LYS A 53 6.66 16.63 2.11
CA LYS A 53 7.77 16.66 3.04
C LYS A 53 9.07 16.07 2.45
N TYR A 54 8.99 14.97 1.69
CA TYR A 54 10.17 14.22 1.24
C TYR A 54 10.34 14.23 -0.28
N GLN A 55 11.49 14.66 -0.75
CA GLN A 55 11.81 14.75 -2.17
C GLN A 55 11.99 13.39 -2.86
N ILE A 56 12.31 12.35 -2.10
CA ILE A 56 12.41 10.98 -2.60
C ILE A 56 11.05 10.40 -3.04
N ILE A 57 9.93 10.94 -2.53
CA ILE A 57 8.59 10.51 -2.93
C ILE A 57 8.20 11.28 -4.20
N GLY A 58 8.18 10.59 -5.32
CA GLY A 58 7.79 11.16 -6.62
C GLY A 58 6.29 11.28 -6.79
N ASP A 59 5.57 10.25 -6.38
CA ASP A 59 4.11 10.20 -6.48
C ASP A 59 3.47 9.33 -5.39
N VAL A 60 2.21 9.59 -5.09
CA VAL A 60 1.37 8.77 -4.22
C VAL A 60 0.04 8.50 -4.91
N ARG A 61 -0.42 7.26 -4.83
CA ARG A 61 -1.69 6.81 -5.42
C ARG A 61 -2.46 6.02 -4.40
N TYR A 62 -3.75 6.28 -4.29
CA TYR A 62 -4.58 5.59 -3.31
C TYR A 62 -6.04 5.50 -3.74
N ILE A 63 -6.67 4.41 -3.32
CA ILE A 63 -8.11 4.21 -3.38
C ILE A 63 -8.54 3.49 -2.09
N GLY A 64 -9.33 4.15 -1.27
CA GLY A 64 -9.64 3.66 0.07
C GLY A 64 -8.35 3.38 0.86
N LEU A 65 -8.20 2.15 1.34
CA LEU A 65 -7.03 1.70 2.10
C LEU A 65 -5.95 1.00 1.24
N PHE A 66 -6.10 0.96 -0.07
CA PHE A 66 -5.07 0.46 -0.96
C PHE A 66 -4.28 1.61 -1.57
N SER A 67 -2.97 1.63 -1.36
CA SER A 67 -2.14 2.74 -1.80
C SER A 67 -0.71 2.31 -2.18
N ALA A 68 -0.05 3.21 -2.91
CA ALA A 68 1.35 3.06 -3.30
C ALA A 68 2.09 4.39 -3.16
N ILE A 69 3.31 4.33 -2.65
CA ILE A 69 4.29 5.41 -2.65
C ILE A 69 5.32 5.09 -3.72
N GLU A 70 5.47 5.93 -4.74
CA GLU A 70 6.49 5.79 -5.78
C GLU A 70 7.72 6.61 -5.44
N LEU A 71 8.88 5.96 -5.41
CA LEU A 71 10.14 6.58 -5.04
C LEU A 71 10.95 6.98 -6.27
N VAL A 72 11.51 8.18 -6.22
CA VAL A 72 12.31 8.75 -7.31
C VAL A 72 13.63 9.29 -6.77
N LYS A 73 14.63 9.34 -7.63
CA LYS A 73 15.89 10.01 -7.38
C LYS A 73 15.76 11.51 -7.63
N ASP A 74 15.00 11.90 -8.64
CA ASP A 74 14.73 13.28 -8.99
C ASP A 74 13.28 13.45 -9.48
N ARG A 75 12.53 14.32 -8.84
CA ARG A 75 11.12 14.61 -9.17
C ARG A 75 10.95 15.32 -10.51
N LYS A 76 11.92 16.17 -10.90
CA LYS A 76 11.81 16.98 -12.12
C LYS A 76 12.00 16.12 -13.36
N THR A 77 13.00 15.25 -13.33
CA THR A 77 13.30 14.31 -14.42
C THR A 77 12.43 13.05 -14.35
N LYS A 78 11.78 12.79 -13.21
CA LYS A 78 11.08 11.54 -12.87
C LYS A 78 12.01 10.33 -12.91
N GLU A 79 13.32 10.54 -12.67
CA GLU A 79 14.27 9.45 -12.60
C GLU A 79 13.90 8.53 -11.43
N PRO A 80 13.64 7.23 -11.68
CA PRO A 80 13.27 6.30 -10.63
C PRO A 80 14.42 6.10 -9.64
N LEU A 81 14.11 5.80 -8.38
CA LEU A 81 15.11 5.57 -7.33
C LEU A 81 16.07 4.42 -7.71
N VAL A 82 15.53 3.37 -8.30
CA VAL A 82 16.31 2.24 -8.84
C VAL A 82 15.91 1.96 -10.28
N PRO A 83 16.83 1.49 -11.14
CA PRO A 83 16.49 1.11 -12.51
C PRO A 83 15.46 -0.02 -12.55
N TYR A 84 14.59 -0.02 -13.57
CA TYR A 84 13.57 -1.04 -13.76
C TYR A 84 14.16 -2.45 -13.76
N GLY A 85 13.57 -3.35 -13.00
CA GLY A 85 14.01 -4.75 -12.85
C GLY A 85 15.36 -4.94 -12.15
N LYS A 86 15.92 -3.89 -11.54
CA LYS A 86 17.25 -3.94 -10.90
C LYS A 86 17.26 -3.09 -9.63
N ASP A 87 17.98 -3.55 -8.63
CA ASP A 87 18.31 -2.77 -7.43
C ASP A 87 19.78 -3.06 -7.04
N PRO A 88 20.75 -2.57 -7.85
CA PRO A 88 22.15 -2.94 -7.68
C PRO A 88 22.74 -2.48 -6.34
N GLU A 89 22.21 -1.43 -5.75
CA GLU A 89 22.64 -0.90 -4.46
C GLU A 89 21.77 -1.40 -3.28
N GLY A 90 20.73 -2.18 -3.58
CA GLY A 90 19.79 -2.70 -2.59
C GLY A 90 18.98 -1.61 -1.87
N LYS A 91 18.71 -0.48 -2.52
CA LYS A 91 18.03 0.67 -1.90
C LYS A 91 16.61 0.32 -1.46
N MET A 92 15.81 -0.27 -2.36
CA MET A 92 14.46 -0.69 -2.04
C MET A 92 14.44 -1.76 -0.95
N GLY A 93 15.35 -2.74 -1.05
CA GLY A 93 15.53 -3.77 -0.03
C GLY A 93 15.85 -3.20 1.36
N LYS A 94 16.74 -2.18 1.42
CA LYS A 94 17.08 -1.49 2.68
C LYS A 94 15.87 -0.74 3.26
N ILE A 95 15.09 -0.05 2.42
CA ILE A 95 13.88 0.67 2.85
C ILE A 95 12.87 -0.31 3.44
N ILE A 96 12.57 -1.41 2.72
CA ILE A 96 11.63 -2.43 3.20
C ILE A 96 12.13 -3.06 4.51
N LYS A 97 13.43 -3.35 4.62
CA LYS A 97 14.01 -3.89 5.85
C LYS A 97 13.85 -2.92 7.02
N MET A 98 14.11 -1.63 6.83
CA MET A 98 13.90 -0.62 7.90
C MET A 98 12.44 -0.54 8.36
N LEU A 99 11.47 -0.69 7.44
CA LEU A 99 10.05 -0.77 7.78
C LEU A 99 9.74 -2.03 8.59
N GLN A 100 10.24 -3.19 8.14
CA GLN A 100 10.05 -4.47 8.82
C GLN A 100 10.65 -4.48 10.24
N GLU A 101 11.83 -3.91 10.42
CA GLU A 101 12.49 -3.78 11.73
C GLU A 101 11.67 -2.93 12.72
N ARG A 102 10.79 -2.04 12.22
CA ARG A 102 9.82 -1.26 12.99
C ARG A 102 8.46 -1.93 13.15
N GLY A 103 8.31 -3.15 12.63
CA GLY A 103 7.06 -3.91 12.65
C GLY A 103 6.04 -3.46 11.59
N PHE A 104 6.45 -2.65 10.60
CA PHE A 104 5.62 -2.28 9.47
C PHE A 104 5.82 -3.30 8.34
N MET A 105 4.91 -4.25 8.23
CA MET A 105 4.99 -5.30 7.22
C MET A 105 4.41 -4.83 5.89
N THR A 106 5.27 -4.74 4.90
CA THR A 106 4.90 -4.37 3.53
C THR A 106 5.85 -4.99 2.53
N TYR A 107 5.59 -4.79 1.25
CA TYR A 107 6.52 -5.17 0.20
C TYR A 107 6.65 -4.07 -0.86
N SER A 108 7.72 -4.12 -1.64
CA SER A 108 7.92 -3.22 -2.77
C SER A 108 7.82 -3.97 -4.10
N HIS A 109 7.33 -3.25 -5.11
CA HIS A 109 7.42 -3.65 -6.50
C HIS A 109 8.10 -2.53 -7.27
N GLU A 110 9.25 -2.83 -7.87
CA GLU A 110 10.11 -1.82 -8.48
C GLU A 110 10.41 -0.66 -7.49
N ASN A 111 10.04 0.56 -7.85
CA ASN A 111 10.19 1.75 -7.03
C ASN A 111 8.97 2.07 -6.14
N MET A 112 8.00 1.16 -6.07
CA MET A 112 6.77 1.39 -5.32
C MET A 112 6.77 0.60 -4.02
N ILE A 113 6.39 1.26 -2.94
CA ILE A 113 6.03 0.63 -1.67
C ILE A 113 4.51 0.54 -1.63
N LEU A 114 3.98 -0.67 -1.47
CA LEU A 114 2.53 -0.91 -1.41
C LEU A 114 2.05 -0.88 0.04
N ILE A 115 0.92 -0.25 0.27
CA ILE A 115 0.30 -0.14 1.59
C ILE A 115 -1.14 -0.63 1.46
N ALA A 116 -1.46 -1.72 2.15
CA ALA A 116 -2.78 -2.35 2.14
C ALA A 116 -3.07 -2.94 3.54
N PRO A 117 -3.41 -2.08 4.51
CA PRO A 117 -3.75 -2.54 5.84
C PRO A 117 -5.11 -3.27 5.85
N PRO A 118 -5.43 -4.03 6.93
CA PRO A 118 -6.74 -4.62 7.09
C PRO A 118 -7.86 -3.57 6.99
N LEU A 119 -8.97 -3.91 6.32
CA LEU A 119 -10.08 -2.96 6.07
C LEU A 119 -10.76 -2.48 7.36
N ILE A 120 -10.54 -3.18 8.47
CA ILE A 120 -11.07 -2.85 9.80
C ILE A 120 -10.09 -2.03 10.65
N ILE A 121 -8.95 -1.59 10.09
CA ILE A 121 -7.99 -0.75 10.81
C ILE A 121 -8.65 0.53 11.29
N THR A 122 -8.35 0.94 12.52
CA THR A 122 -8.85 2.22 13.04
C THR A 122 -7.98 3.39 12.57
N GLU A 123 -8.51 4.60 12.62
CA GLU A 123 -7.75 5.80 12.31
C GLU A 123 -6.53 5.96 13.23
N GLU A 124 -6.69 5.66 14.52
CA GLU A 124 -5.61 5.74 15.50
C GLU A 124 -4.47 4.76 15.16
N GLN A 125 -4.82 3.50 14.87
CA GLN A 125 -3.86 2.49 14.44
C GLN A 125 -3.15 2.91 13.15
N LEU A 126 -3.89 3.41 12.16
CA LEU A 126 -3.30 3.88 10.91
C LEU A 126 -2.29 5.01 11.15
N ARG A 127 -2.66 6.02 11.94
CA ARG A 127 -1.77 7.14 12.24
C ARG A 127 -0.51 6.69 12.98
N GLU A 128 -0.62 5.73 13.89
CA GLU A 128 0.53 5.17 14.60
C GLU A 128 1.47 4.42 13.64
N GLU A 129 0.91 3.57 12.78
CA GLU A 129 1.71 2.83 11.80
C GLU A 129 2.38 3.77 10.77
N MET A 130 1.70 4.82 10.33
CA MET A 130 2.25 5.75 9.36
C MET A 130 3.37 6.64 9.92
N LYS A 131 3.53 6.77 11.24
CA LYS A 131 4.73 7.38 11.85
C LYS A 131 6.00 6.60 11.51
N LYS A 132 5.92 5.27 11.47
CA LYS A 132 7.04 4.40 11.09
C LYS A 132 7.45 4.63 9.63
N MET A 133 6.47 4.85 8.76
CA MET A 133 6.71 5.23 7.37
C MET A 133 7.40 6.61 7.29
N ASP A 134 6.93 7.59 8.04
CA ASP A 134 7.51 8.93 8.09
C ASP A 134 9.00 8.89 8.49
N GLU A 135 9.34 8.16 9.56
CA GLU A 135 10.72 7.97 10.01
C GLU A 135 11.62 7.34 8.94
N VAL A 136 11.12 6.30 8.26
CA VAL A 136 11.90 5.61 7.22
C VAL A 136 12.07 6.48 5.98
N MET A 137 11.05 7.22 5.59
CA MET A 137 11.14 8.17 4.48
C MET A 137 12.11 9.32 4.77
N GLU A 138 12.19 9.79 6.02
CA GLU A 138 13.18 10.78 6.43
C GLU A 138 14.62 10.28 6.24
N ILE A 139 14.89 9.04 6.64
CA ILE A 139 16.20 8.41 6.46
C ILE A 139 16.51 8.22 4.98
N ALA A 140 15.55 7.69 4.22
CA ALA A 140 15.71 7.39 2.80
C ALA A 140 15.95 8.67 1.98
N ASP A 141 15.22 9.75 2.25
CA ASP A 141 15.39 11.04 1.55
C ASP A 141 16.80 11.64 1.76
N LYS A 142 17.37 11.46 2.96
CA LYS A 142 18.72 11.97 3.29
C LYS A 142 19.86 11.10 2.72
N THR A 143 19.64 9.80 2.54
CA THR A 143 20.74 8.85 2.33
C THR A 143 20.69 8.06 1.03
N MET A 144 19.54 8.02 0.33
CA MET A 144 19.36 7.09 -0.80
C MET A 144 19.02 7.78 -2.13
N ARG A 145 18.73 9.05 -2.09
CA ARG A 145 18.40 9.84 -3.28
C ARG A 145 19.63 10.18 -4.14
#